data_95cc970fdb4f5200dcbc7607764a5a12
#
_entry.id   95cc970fdb4f5200dcbc7607764a5a12
#
_cell.length_a   1.000
_cell.length_b   1.000
_cell.length_c   1.000
_cell.angle_alpha   90.00
_cell.angle_beta   90.00
_cell.angle_gamma   90.00
#
_symmetry.space_group_name_H-M   'P 1'
#
loop_
_entity.id
_entity.type
_entity.pdbx_description
1 polymer ?
#
loop_
_entity_poly.entity_id
_entity_poly.type
_entity_poly.pdbx_seq_one_letter_code
_entity_poly.pdbx_strand_id
1 'polypeptide(L)'
;MPTTTSTKPLYITGIPQADALLRRDGTALLIGMLLDQQVPMEWAFTAPHTIKQRLGHVDATKIAKMNVDRFVAMCCEKPAIHRFPASMGKRIHAMCTIIADDYKGKGANVWKGVEDAAELNARLRKLPGYGAEKTEIFIALLGKRFGIRPKGWKTEAGEFSDNQPRSVADIHSPATLLKVRGYKKMQKANDLDKKDRPLR
;
A
#
# COMPACT_ATOMS: atom_id res chain seq x y z
N MET A 1 6.20 -11.37 23.16
CA MET A 1 7.25 -10.37 22.84
C MET A 1 6.59 -9.15 22.24
N PRO A 2 6.78 -7.93 22.78
CA PRO A 2 6.20 -6.74 22.19
C PRO A 2 6.82 -6.52 20.81
N THR A 3 6.00 -6.47 19.78
CA THR A 3 6.37 -6.04 18.44
C THR A 3 6.81 -4.58 18.54
N THR A 4 8.10 -4.35 18.50
CA THR A 4 8.68 -3.00 18.48
C THR A 4 8.26 -2.35 17.16
N THR A 5 7.14 -1.64 17.20
CA THR A 5 6.69 -0.83 16.06
C THR A 5 7.76 0.24 15.86
N SER A 6 8.50 0.18 14.76
CA SER A 6 9.49 1.20 14.41
C SER A 6 8.85 2.59 14.51
N THR A 7 9.37 3.45 15.37
CA THR A 7 8.86 4.81 15.58
C THR A 7 9.33 5.80 14.50
N LYS A 8 10.19 5.37 13.58
CA LYS A 8 10.74 6.23 12.53
C LYS A 8 9.64 6.68 11.57
N PRO A 9 9.58 7.98 11.21
CA PRO A 9 8.56 8.50 10.31
C PRO A 9 8.66 7.86 8.92
N LEU A 10 7.53 7.86 8.21
CA LEU A 10 7.48 7.59 6.78
C LEU A 10 7.66 8.92 6.03
N TYR A 11 8.13 8.82 4.77
CA TYR A 11 8.38 9.97 3.89
C TYR A 11 7.80 9.71 2.49
N ILE A 12 6.69 8.98 2.42
CA ILE A 12 6.13 8.49 1.16
C ILE A 12 5.35 9.60 0.45
N THR A 13 4.53 10.34 1.21
CA THR A 13 3.57 11.30 0.64
C THR A 13 4.13 12.72 0.55
N GLY A 14 5.10 13.06 1.37
CA GLY A 14 5.54 14.45 1.59
C GLY A 14 4.57 15.26 2.46
N ILE A 15 3.50 14.65 2.98
CA ILE A 15 2.52 15.26 3.88
C ILE A 15 2.64 14.56 5.24
N PRO A 16 3.15 15.25 6.28
CA PRO A 16 3.42 14.62 7.58
C PRO A 16 2.21 13.92 8.19
N GLN A 17 1.01 14.50 8.07
CA GLN A 17 -0.23 13.94 8.61
C GLN A 17 -0.65 12.64 7.88
N ALA A 18 -0.45 12.58 6.55
CA ALA A 18 -0.72 11.39 5.77
C ALA A 18 0.30 10.29 6.09
N ASP A 19 1.59 10.62 6.15
CA ASP A 19 2.64 9.67 6.53
C ASP A 19 2.46 9.14 7.96
N ALA A 20 2.03 9.99 8.91
CA ALA A 20 1.69 9.58 10.27
C ALA A 20 0.46 8.65 10.31
N LEU A 21 -0.55 8.88 9.46
CA LEU A 21 -1.69 7.99 9.33
C LEU A 21 -1.27 6.61 8.84
N LEU A 22 -0.49 6.54 7.75
CA LEU A 22 0.03 5.28 7.20
C LEU A 22 0.86 4.50 8.22
N ARG A 23 1.62 5.22 9.08
CA ARG A 23 2.44 4.60 10.12
C ARG A 23 1.63 3.90 11.20
N ARG A 24 0.52 4.49 11.65
CA ARG A 24 -0.27 4.04 12.79
C ARG A 24 -1.47 3.17 12.43
N ASP A 25 -1.94 3.23 11.19
CA ASP A 25 -3.17 2.58 10.76
C ASP A 25 -2.90 1.59 9.63
N GLY A 26 -3.06 0.29 9.94
CA GLY A 26 -2.82 -0.78 8.97
C GLY A 26 -3.83 -0.79 7.83
N THR A 27 -5.07 -0.36 8.06
CA THR A 27 -6.07 -0.24 6.99
C THR A 27 -5.68 0.87 6.01
N ALA A 28 -5.23 2.02 6.53
CA ALA A 28 -4.72 3.11 5.70
C ALA A 28 -3.51 2.66 4.86
N LEU A 29 -2.57 1.91 5.45
CA LEU A 29 -1.40 1.39 4.75
C LEU A 29 -1.79 0.44 3.62
N LEU A 30 -2.73 -0.48 3.86
CA LEU A 30 -3.26 -1.40 2.85
C LEU A 30 -3.98 -0.65 1.72
N ILE A 31 -4.78 0.37 2.02
CA ILE A 31 -5.45 1.19 1.02
C ILE A 31 -4.42 1.93 0.15
N GLY A 32 -3.39 2.55 0.75
CA GLY A 32 -2.34 3.24 0.02
C GLY A 32 -1.63 2.31 -0.97
N MET A 33 -1.29 1.10 -0.53
CA MET A 33 -0.66 0.10 -1.38
C MET A 33 -1.60 -0.43 -2.47
N LEU A 34 -2.89 -0.62 -2.18
CA LEU A 34 -3.89 -0.99 -3.18
C LEU A 34 -3.91 0.02 -4.33
N LEU A 35 -3.87 1.31 -4.00
CA LEU A 35 -3.97 2.42 -4.95
C LEU A 35 -2.65 2.70 -5.72
N ASP A 36 -1.49 2.17 -5.29
CA ASP A 36 -0.21 2.37 -5.97
C ASP A 36 -0.15 1.58 -7.29
N GLN A 37 -0.92 2.05 -8.26
CA GLN A 37 -0.96 1.54 -9.62
C GLN A 37 -1.40 2.63 -10.61
N GLN A 38 -0.65 2.84 -11.69
CA GLN A 38 -0.95 3.80 -12.76
C GLN A 38 -1.14 5.26 -12.32
N VAL A 39 -0.70 5.60 -11.12
CA VAL A 39 -0.66 6.96 -10.56
C VAL A 39 0.67 7.19 -9.84
N PRO A 40 1.05 8.44 -9.58
CA PRO A 40 2.19 8.72 -8.71
C PRO A 40 1.98 8.12 -7.32
N MET A 41 3.01 7.49 -6.78
CA MET A 41 3.00 6.83 -5.48
C MET A 41 2.52 7.76 -4.36
N GLU A 42 2.96 9.01 -4.37
CA GLU A 42 2.57 10.03 -3.40
C GLU A 42 1.06 10.26 -3.39
N TRP A 43 0.44 10.27 -4.57
CA TRP A 43 -1.01 10.41 -4.69
C TRP A 43 -1.72 9.18 -4.10
N ALA A 44 -1.27 7.97 -4.48
CA ALA A 44 -1.83 6.72 -3.97
C ALA A 44 -1.81 6.64 -2.44
N PHE A 45 -0.65 6.95 -1.83
CA PHE A 45 -0.48 6.87 -0.37
C PHE A 45 -1.05 8.09 0.39
N THR A 46 -1.38 9.19 -0.28
CA THR A 46 -2.14 10.31 0.31
C THR A 46 -3.64 10.01 0.37
N ALA A 47 -4.17 9.19 -0.52
CA ALA A 47 -5.59 8.91 -0.63
C ALA A 47 -6.26 8.42 0.68
N PRO A 48 -5.66 7.56 1.52
CA PRO A 48 -6.22 7.21 2.82
C PRO A 48 -6.44 8.41 3.73
N HIS A 49 -5.55 9.41 3.67
CA HIS A 49 -5.72 10.66 4.42
C HIS A 49 -6.92 11.47 3.89
N THR A 50 -7.07 11.55 2.58
CA THR A 50 -8.24 12.18 1.94
C THR A 50 -9.54 11.48 2.32
N ILE A 51 -9.57 10.14 2.32
CA ILE A 51 -10.73 9.35 2.77
C ILE A 51 -11.04 9.69 4.24
N LYS A 52 -10.01 9.75 5.10
CA LYS A 52 -10.19 10.11 6.50
C LYS A 52 -10.75 11.53 6.68
N GLN A 53 -10.30 12.50 5.89
CA GLN A 53 -10.82 13.87 5.94
C GLN A 53 -12.31 13.92 5.59
N ARG A 54 -12.78 13.10 4.63
CA ARG A 54 -14.17 13.07 4.16
C ARG A 54 -15.10 12.29 5.08
N LEU A 55 -14.62 11.15 5.60
CA LEU A 55 -15.44 10.25 6.43
C LEU A 55 -15.21 10.43 7.94
N GLY A 56 -14.16 11.15 8.34
CA GLY A 56 -13.70 11.22 9.74
C GLY A 56 -12.87 9.99 10.18
N HIS A 57 -12.80 8.94 9.37
CA HIS A 57 -12.12 7.68 9.70
C HIS A 57 -11.62 6.92 8.48
N VAL A 58 -10.80 5.88 8.70
CA VAL A 58 -10.45 4.80 7.76
C VAL A 58 -10.75 3.42 8.35
N ASP A 59 -11.77 3.35 9.20
CA ASP A 59 -12.21 2.13 9.88
C ASP A 59 -12.81 1.16 8.85
N ALA A 60 -12.20 -0.02 8.70
CA ALA A 60 -12.62 -1.02 7.72
C ALA A 60 -14.04 -1.52 7.97
N THR A 61 -14.43 -1.72 9.24
CA THR A 61 -15.78 -2.20 9.58
C THR A 61 -16.84 -1.16 9.22
N LYS A 62 -16.57 0.12 9.47
CA LYS A 62 -17.50 1.18 9.10
C LYS A 62 -17.61 1.33 7.58
N ILE A 63 -16.49 1.27 6.86
CA ILE A 63 -16.47 1.32 5.39
C ILE A 63 -17.24 0.13 4.81
N ALA A 64 -16.99 -1.09 5.29
CA ALA A 64 -17.68 -2.30 4.85
C ALA A 64 -19.22 -2.24 5.04
N LYS A 65 -19.70 -1.52 6.06
CA LYS A 65 -21.13 -1.33 6.32
C LYS A 65 -21.76 -0.19 5.50
N MET A 66 -20.96 0.64 4.84
CA MET A 66 -21.50 1.69 3.98
C MET A 66 -22.11 1.09 2.73
N ASN A 67 -23.14 1.76 2.18
CA ASN A 67 -23.57 1.48 0.81
C ASN A 67 -22.38 1.71 -0.14
N VAL A 68 -22.09 0.75 -1.00
CA VAL A 68 -20.92 0.77 -1.90
C VAL A 68 -20.97 1.96 -2.87
N ASP A 69 -22.13 2.29 -3.41
CA ASP A 69 -22.26 3.39 -4.38
C ASP A 69 -22.03 4.75 -3.71
N ARG A 70 -22.50 4.92 -2.47
CA ARG A 70 -22.21 6.10 -1.66
C ARG A 70 -20.72 6.24 -1.34
N PHE A 71 -20.06 5.15 -0.99
CA PHE A 71 -18.63 5.16 -0.75
C PHE A 71 -17.85 5.49 -2.04
N VAL A 72 -18.25 4.90 -3.16
CA VAL A 72 -17.67 5.18 -4.48
C VAL A 72 -17.86 6.63 -4.89
N ALA A 73 -19.05 7.19 -4.70
CA ALA A 73 -19.32 8.59 -4.98
C ALA A 73 -18.37 9.52 -4.22
N MET A 74 -18.19 9.27 -2.90
CA MET A 74 -17.20 9.99 -2.09
C MET A 74 -15.77 9.86 -2.63
N CYS A 75 -15.36 8.68 -3.12
CA CYS A 75 -14.06 8.48 -3.73
C CYS A 75 -13.86 9.30 -5.02
N CYS A 76 -14.94 9.56 -5.75
CA CYS A 76 -14.95 10.33 -7.00
C CYS A 76 -14.97 11.85 -6.80
N GLU A 77 -15.31 12.35 -5.60
CA GLU A 77 -15.27 13.77 -5.30
C GLU A 77 -13.89 14.37 -5.60
N LYS A 78 -13.84 15.59 -6.14
CA LYS A 78 -12.58 16.25 -6.45
C LYS A 78 -11.94 16.90 -5.21
N PRO A 79 -10.61 16.76 -5.04
CA PRO A 79 -9.68 15.96 -5.85
C PRO A 79 -9.92 14.46 -5.66
N ALA A 80 -10.11 13.71 -6.75
CA ALA A 80 -10.42 12.29 -6.68
C ALA A 80 -9.26 11.50 -6.03
N ILE A 81 -9.59 10.40 -5.35
CA ILE A 81 -8.58 9.58 -4.64
C ILE A 81 -7.62 8.85 -5.58
N HIS A 82 -7.99 8.70 -6.85
CA HIS A 82 -7.23 7.97 -7.87
C HIS A 82 -7.66 8.40 -9.28
N ARG A 83 -6.85 8.08 -10.31
CA ARG A 83 -7.20 8.28 -11.73
C ARG A 83 -8.48 7.52 -12.13
N PHE A 84 -8.70 6.34 -11.52
CA PHE A 84 -9.88 5.50 -11.73
C PHE A 84 -10.67 5.35 -10.40
N PRO A 85 -11.26 6.43 -9.86
CA PRO A 85 -11.72 6.45 -8.50
C PRO A 85 -12.90 5.51 -8.23
N ALA A 86 -13.80 5.32 -9.21
CA ALA A 86 -14.94 4.43 -9.06
C ALA A 86 -14.52 2.96 -8.94
N SER A 87 -13.62 2.50 -9.82
CA SER A 87 -13.09 1.12 -9.77
C SER A 87 -12.28 0.89 -8.49
N MET A 88 -11.43 1.86 -8.11
CA MET A 88 -10.63 1.74 -6.89
C MET A 88 -11.49 1.84 -5.63
N GLY A 89 -12.51 2.68 -5.61
CA GLY A 89 -13.48 2.75 -4.51
C GLY A 89 -14.18 1.40 -4.26
N LYS A 90 -14.62 0.72 -5.32
CA LYS A 90 -15.19 -0.65 -5.20
C LYS A 90 -14.18 -1.63 -4.62
N ARG A 91 -12.91 -1.58 -5.05
CA ARG A 91 -11.85 -2.47 -4.53
C ARG A 91 -11.51 -2.17 -3.06
N ILE A 92 -11.48 -0.89 -2.66
CA ILE A 92 -11.27 -0.50 -1.26
C ILE A 92 -12.42 -1.03 -0.41
N HIS A 93 -13.66 -0.85 -0.84
CA HIS A 93 -14.83 -1.35 -0.11
C HIS A 93 -14.77 -2.87 0.07
N ALA A 94 -14.49 -3.63 -0.99
CA ALA A 94 -14.35 -5.09 -0.94
C ALA A 94 -13.18 -5.52 -0.02
N MET A 95 -12.04 -4.81 -0.06
CA MET A 95 -10.92 -5.06 0.86
C MET A 95 -11.32 -4.79 2.31
N CYS A 96 -12.04 -3.72 2.58
CA CYS A 96 -12.52 -3.39 3.92
C CYS A 96 -13.52 -4.44 4.43
N THR A 97 -14.33 -5.04 3.56
CA THR A 97 -15.22 -6.16 3.91
C THR A 97 -14.41 -7.38 4.37
N ILE A 98 -13.39 -7.78 3.63
CA ILE A 98 -12.49 -8.87 4.04
C ILE A 98 -11.79 -8.55 5.36
N ILE A 99 -11.32 -7.30 5.54
CA ILE A 99 -10.66 -6.89 6.79
C ILE A 99 -11.65 -6.91 7.97
N ALA A 100 -12.91 -6.53 7.74
CA ALA A 100 -13.95 -6.57 8.76
C ALA A 100 -14.26 -8.01 9.20
N ASP A 101 -14.43 -8.91 8.24
CA ASP A 101 -14.87 -10.29 8.46
C ASP A 101 -13.72 -11.16 9.00
N ASP A 102 -12.56 -11.17 8.34
CA ASP A 102 -11.46 -12.10 8.61
C ASP A 102 -10.45 -11.55 9.63
N TYR A 103 -10.34 -10.21 9.77
CA TYR A 103 -9.29 -9.57 10.56
C TYR A 103 -9.82 -8.63 11.66
N LYS A 104 -11.05 -8.87 12.13
CA LYS A 104 -11.67 -8.10 13.25
C LYS A 104 -11.66 -6.59 12.99
N GLY A 105 -11.84 -6.17 11.75
CA GLY A 105 -11.90 -4.77 11.34
C GLY A 105 -10.56 -4.00 11.40
N LYS A 106 -9.44 -4.68 11.64
CA LYS A 106 -8.12 -4.04 11.79
C LYS A 106 -7.16 -4.53 10.72
N GLY A 107 -6.77 -3.66 9.79
CA GLY A 107 -5.84 -4.00 8.72
C GLY A 107 -4.50 -4.56 9.22
N ALA A 108 -4.00 -4.09 10.36
CA ALA A 108 -2.77 -4.62 10.96
C ALA A 108 -2.88 -6.11 11.36
N ASN A 109 -4.07 -6.65 11.56
CA ASN A 109 -4.25 -8.06 11.86
C ASN A 109 -3.93 -8.99 10.69
N VAL A 110 -3.84 -8.47 9.46
CA VAL A 110 -3.39 -9.24 8.28
C VAL A 110 -1.98 -9.80 8.51
N TRP A 111 -1.11 -9.05 9.19
CA TRP A 111 0.27 -9.47 9.47
C TRP A 111 0.58 -9.71 10.94
N LYS A 112 -0.35 -9.37 11.84
CA LYS A 112 -0.14 -9.58 13.27
C LYS A 112 -0.11 -11.07 13.61
N GLY A 113 0.92 -11.49 14.34
CA GLY A 113 1.05 -12.87 14.80
C GLY A 113 1.43 -13.88 13.70
N VAL A 114 1.79 -13.41 12.50
CA VAL A 114 2.30 -14.25 11.42
C VAL A 114 3.79 -14.55 11.69
N GLU A 115 4.14 -15.82 11.77
CA GLU A 115 5.52 -16.27 12.02
C GLU A 115 6.25 -16.62 10.73
N ASP A 116 5.52 -17.03 9.68
CA ASP A 116 6.05 -17.42 8.37
C ASP A 116 5.60 -16.45 7.27
N ALA A 117 6.54 -16.05 6.41
CA ALA A 117 6.25 -15.08 5.35
C ALA A 117 5.40 -15.66 4.21
N ALA A 118 5.41 -16.96 3.98
CA ALA A 118 4.54 -17.60 3.00
C ALA A 118 3.07 -17.49 3.44
N GLU A 119 2.79 -17.61 4.74
CA GLU A 119 1.45 -17.34 5.28
C GLU A 119 1.06 -15.87 5.08
N LEU A 120 1.98 -14.93 5.35
CA LEU A 120 1.74 -13.51 5.09
C LEU A 120 1.43 -13.24 3.62
N ASN A 121 2.21 -13.83 2.70
CA ASN A 121 1.97 -13.76 1.26
C ASN A 121 0.56 -14.26 0.92
N ALA A 122 0.18 -15.46 1.41
CA ALA A 122 -1.14 -16.03 1.17
C ALA A 122 -2.29 -15.14 1.68
N ARG A 123 -2.13 -14.51 2.86
CA ARG A 123 -3.12 -13.56 3.41
C ARG A 123 -3.26 -12.31 2.55
N LEU A 124 -2.14 -11.71 2.13
CA LEU A 124 -2.12 -10.51 1.28
C LEU A 124 -2.72 -10.79 -0.10
N ARG A 125 -2.41 -11.93 -0.70
CA ARG A 125 -2.92 -12.35 -2.02
C ARG A 125 -4.44 -12.52 -2.07
N LYS A 126 -5.11 -12.69 -0.93
CA LYS A 126 -6.58 -12.70 -0.84
C LYS A 126 -7.20 -11.31 -0.94
N LEU A 127 -6.41 -10.26 -0.73
CA LEU A 127 -6.93 -8.90 -0.77
C LEU A 127 -7.08 -8.42 -2.22
N PRO A 128 -8.19 -7.72 -2.56
CA PRO A 128 -8.41 -7.17 -3.89
C PRO A 128 -7.26 -6.30 -4.35
N GLY A 129 -6.72 -6.57 -5.54
CA GLY A 129 -5.66 -5.78 -6.15
C GLY A 129 -4.24 -6.08 -5.64
N TYR A 130 -4.06 -7.09 -4.78
CA TYR A 130 -2.75 -7.57 -4.35
C TYR A 130 -2.28 -8.71 -5.25
N GLY A 131 -1.65 -8.36 -6.38
CA GLY A 131 -0.94 -9.29 -7.25
C GLY A 131 0.42 -9.71 -6.65
N ALA A 132 1.19 -10.55 -7.36
CA ALA A 132 2.48 -11.05 -6.88
C ALA A 132 3.44 -9.92 -6.51
N GLU A 133 3.77 -9.05 -7.47
CA GLU A 133 4.70 -7.93 -7.29
C GLU A 133 4.28 -7.00 -6.14
N LYS A 134 2.98 -6.64 -6.08
CA LYS A 134 2.47 -5.77 -5.01
C LYS A 134 2.59 -6.41 -3.64
N THR A 135 2.38 -7.71 -3.54
CA THR A 135 2.55 -8.49 -2.31
C THR A 135 4.01 -8.51 -1.87
N GLU A 136 4.94 -8.76 -2.79
CA GLU A 136 6.39 -8.73 -2.55
C GLU A 136 6.84 -7.35 -2.03
N ILE A 137 6.41 -6.27 -2.70
CA ILE A 137 6.70 -4.89 -2.27
C ILE A 137 6.13 -4.61 -0.87
N PHE A 138 4.91 -5.08 -0.57
CA PHE A 138 4.29 -4.85 0.72
C PHE A 138 5.00 -5.62 1.86
N ILE A 139 5.42 -6.86 1.61
CA ILE A 139 6.24 -7.63 2.55
C ILE A 139 7.58 -6.92 2.80
N ALA A 140 8.23 -6.41 1.73
CA ALA A 140 9.45 -5.60 1.86
C ALA A 140 9.20 -4.33 2.69
N LEU A 141 8.10 -3.63 2.47
CA LEU A 141 7.71 -2.44 3.22
C LEU A 141 7.54 -2.74 4.71
N LEU A 142 6.84 -3.81 5.04
CA LEU A 142 6.66 -4.26 6.42
C LEU A 142 8.01 -4.61 7.07
N GLY A 143 8.88 -5.34 6.37
CA GLY A 143 10.19 -5.75 6.87
C GLY A 143 11.17 -4.60 7.07
N LYS A 144 11.24 -3.67 6.10
CA LYS A 144 12.20 -2.57 6.09
C LYS A 144 11.75 -1.38 6.96
N ARG A 145 10.45 -1.04 6.92
CA ARG A 145 9.94 0.19 7.53
C ARG A 145 9.21 -0.04 8.84
N PHE A 146 8.60 -1.21 9.04
CA PHE A 146 7.82 -1.53 10.23
C PHE A 146 8.50 -2.54 11.15
N GLY A 147 9.60 -3.17 10.72
CA GLY A 147 10.32 -4.18 11.49
C GLY A 147 9.58 -5.51 11.60
N ILE A 148 8.55 -5.73 10.78
CA ILE A 148 7.75 -6.95 10.74
C ILE A 148 8.44 -7.93 9.78
N ARG A 149 9.12 -8.92 10.35
CA ARG A 149 10.03 -9.82 9.64
C ARG A 149 9.72 -11.28 9.98
N PRO A 150 8.59 -11.83 9.51
CA PRO A 150 8.33 -13.25 9.68
C PRO A 150 9.44 -14.08 9.00
N LYS A 151 9.59 -15.33 9.41
CA LYS A 151 10.58 -16.24 8.82
C LYS A 151 10.43 -16.28 7.29
N GLY A 152 11.52 -16.17 6.55
CA GLY A 152 11.49 -16.20 5.09
C GLY A 152 11.06 -14.87 4.42
N TRP A 153 10.87 -13.78 5.17
CA TRP A 153 10.35 -12.53 4.58
C TRP A 153 11.18 -11.98 3.41
N LYS A 154 12.51 -12.18 3.40
CA LYS A 154 13.35 -11.75 2.29
C LYS A 154 13.11 -12.56 1.02
N THR A 155 12.87 -13.86 1.17
CA THR A 155 12.52 -14.75 0.06
C THR A 155 11.20 -14.35 -0.55
N GLU A 156 10.17 -14.12 0.29
CA GLU A 156 8.85 -13.70 -0.17
C GLU A 156 8.81 -12.27 -0.73
N ALA A 157 9.71 -11.40 -0.30
CA ALA A 157 9.84 -10.05 -0.84
C ALA A 157 10.70 -10.00 -2.13
N GLY A 158 11.38 -11.09 -2.48
CA GLY A 158 12.20 -11.19 -3.67
C GLY A 158 13.25 -10.07 -3.77
N GLU A 159 13.39 -9.49 -4.96
CA GLU A 159 14.32 -8.39 -5.23
C GLU A 159 14.03 -7.13 -4.41
N PHE A 160 12.80 -6.93 -3.95
CA PHE A 160 12.44 -5.78 -3.11
C PHE A 160 13.01 -5.87 -1.68
N SER A 161 13.60 -7.00 -1.31
CA SER A 161 14.31 -7.17 -0.03
C SER A 161 15.71 -6.55 0.00
N ASP A 162 16.32 -6.25 -1.16
CA ASP A 162 17.64 -5.64 -1.28
C ASP A 162 17.64 -4.14 -0.86
N ASN A 163 18.80 -3.49 -0.95
CA ASN A 163 18.97 -2.07 -0.57
C ASN A 163 18.87 -1.10 -1.78
N GLN A 164 18.44 -1.59 -2.95
CA GLN A 164 18.26 -0.73 -4.10
C GLN A 164 16.96 0.10 -3.97
N PRO A 165 16.94 1.34 -4.49
CA PRO A 165 15.78 2.23 -4.37
C PRO A 165 14.66 1.86 -5.36
N ARG A 166 14.10 0.65 -5.27
CA ARG A 166 13.16 0.07 -6.24
C ARG A 166 11.72 0.49 -6.01
N SER A 167 11.31 0.61 -4.75
CA SER A 167 9.90 0.70 -4.38
C SER A 167 9.65 1.60 -3.16
N VAL A 168 8.37 1.73 -2.79
CA VAL A 168 7.95 2.42 -1.56
C VAL A 168 8.63 1.88 -0.30
N ALA A 169 9.05 0.60 -0.29
CA ALA A 169 9.74 -0.03 0.83
C ALA A 169 11.11 0.62 1.13
N ASP A 170 11.71 1.29 0.15
CA ASP A 170 13.06 1.87 0.23
C ASP A 170 13.06 3.35 0.65
N ILE A 171 11.87 3.92 0.86
CA ILE A 171 11.73 5.32 1.24
C ILE A 171 11.86 5.46 2.75
N HIS A 172 12.96 6.08 3.19
CA HIS A 172 13.23 6.35 4.60
C HIS A 172 13.65 7.81 4.88
N SER A 173 13.69 8.63 3.83
CA SER A 173 14.01 10.05 3.90
C SER A 173 13.51 10.78 2.64
N PRO A 174 13.40 12.11 2.62
CA PRO A 174 13.11 12.86 1.40
C PRO A 174 14.10 12.57 0.27
N ALA A 175 15.38 12.38 0.59
CA ALA A 175 16.41 12.04 -0.40
C ALA A 175 16.17 10.68 -1.05
N THR A 176 15.75 9.66 -0.28
CA THR A 176 15.45 8.33 -0.84
C THR A 176 14.14 8.31 -1.64
N LEU A 177 13.17 9.16 -1.31
CA LEU A 177 12.00 9.37 -2.15
C LEU A 177 12.39 9.81 -3.56
N LEU A 178 13.31 10.77 -3.68
CA LEU A 178 13.82 11.25 -4.98
C LEU A 178 14.53 10.12 -5.75
N LYS A 179 15.32 9.28 -5.06
CA LYS A 179 15.99 8.13 -5.68
C LYS A 179 14.98 7.11 -6.23
N VAL A 180 13.95 6.76 -5.47
CA VAL A 180 12.89 5.82 -5.91
C VAL A 180 12.10 6.40 -7.09
N ARG A 181 11.81 7.70 -7.09
CA ARG A 181 11.18 8.38 -8.25
C ARG A 181 12.05 8.29 -9.50
N GLY A 182 13.35 8.56 -9.37
CA GLY A 182 14.31 8.44 -10.46
C GLY A 182 14.37 7.03 -11.03
N TYR A 183 14.44 6.03 -10.16
CA TYR A 183 14.42 4.62 -10.56
C TYR A 183 13.14 4.25 -11.33
N LYS A 184 11.95 4.56 -10.79
CA LYS A 184 10.66 4.29 -11.46
C LYS A 184 10.56 5.00 -12.82
N LYS A 185 11.08 6.24 -12.94
CA LYS A 185 11.11 6.98 -14.21
C LYS A 185 12.01 6.29 -15.24
N MET A 186 13.19 5.84 -14.82
CA MET A 186 14.12 5.11 -15.68
C MET A 186 13.54 3.77 -16.15
N GLN A 187 12.93 2.99 -15.26
CA GLN A 187 12.28 1.73 -15.62
C GLN A 187 11.16 1.94 -16.64
N LYS A 188 10.33 2.97 -16.45
CA LYS A 188 9.25 3.29 -17.39
C LYS A 188 9.80 3.70 -18.77
N ALA A 189 10.90 4.43 -18.83
CA ALA A 189 11.56 4.78 -20.09
C ALA A 189 12.10 3.53 -20.79
N ASN A 190 12.74 2.60 -20.06
CA ASN A 190 13.25 1.34 -20.61
C ASN A 190 12.12 0.43 -21.13
N ASP A 191 10.99 0.38 -20.48
CA ASP A 191 9.82 -0.37 -20.94
C ASP A 191 9.21 0.22 -22.22
N LEU A 192 9.25 1.55 -22.39
CA LEU A 192 8.83 2.22 -23.60
C LEU A 192 9.78 1.87 -24.76
N ASP A 193 11.10 1.88 -24.54
CA ASP A 193 12.09 1.47 -25.54
C ASP A 193 11.92 0.01 -25.99
N LYS A 194 11.49 -0.87 -25.10
CA LYS A 194 11.20 -2.28 -25.46
C LYS A 194 9.95 -2.43 -26.31
N LYS A 195 8.94 -1.57 -26.14
CA LYS A 195 7.71 -1.57 -26.94
C LYS A 195 7.91 -0.99 -28.35
N ASP A 196 8.87 -0.09 -28.50
CA ASP A 196 9.19 0.56 -29.78
C ASP A 196 10.19 -0.23 -30.60
N ARG A 197 10.71 -1.36 -30.11
CA ARG A 197 11.56 -2.25 -30.89
C ARG A 197 10.72 -3.04 -31.89
N PRO A 198 10.96 -2.91 -33.21
CA PRO A 198 10.27 -3.75 -34.17
C PRO A 198 10.58 -5.21 -33.88
N LEU A 199 9.52 -6.01 -33.81
CA LEU A 199 9.64 -7.47 -33.72
C LEU A 199 10.52 -7.96 -34.87
N ARG A 200 11.68 -8.50 -34.53
CA ARG A 200 12.53 -9.22 -35.48
C ARG A 200 12.01 -10.63 -35.67
#